data_84c9021a01fe102daca9926de13cd8d1
#
_entry.id   84c9021a01fe102daca9926de13cd8d1
#
_cell.length_a   1.000
_cell.length_b   1.000
_cell.length_c   1.000
_cell.angle_alpha   90.00
_cell.angle_beta   90.00
_cell.angle_gamma   90.00
#
_symmetry.space_group_name_H-M   'P 1'
#
loop_
_entity.id
_entity.type
_entity.pdbx_description
1 polymer ?
#
loop_
_entity_poly.entity_id
_entity_poly.type
_entity_poly.pdbx_seq_one_letter_code
_entity_poly.pdbx_strand_id
1 'polypeptide(L)'
;EEGQEYTIRIIAFPDNDGQPFKEVQWYFGIPNVRGFVAPSQFGKRDPVQELIAKLRDEGTKESYEMAKKLYPSMRTYAAVVVRGQESEGVKIWDFGKTVYQKLLTLMLDEDYGDITDPVSGRDIKVTNSKAPGKKYADTDVTPRGKVSKLSNDPKQAADWLASIPKVEDLYSLKSYDEISGILEAWINGDQETIDGEGTEHGTTAVKATASSHDDDEDEAPPRKASATSTSGNKKKSADFGNLDDAFADLMS
;
A
#
# COMPACT_ATOMS: atom_id res chain seq x y z
N GLU A 1 -12.64 -3.77 11.76
CA GLU A 1 -12.80 -4.86 12.75
C GLU A 1 -13.33 -6.10 12.04
N GLU A 2 -12.98 -7.30 12.54
CA GLU A 2 -13.37 -8.57 11.95
C GLU A 2 -14.90 -8.74 12.01
N GLY A 3 -15.53 -9.15 10.87
CA GLY A 3 -16.97 -9.33 10.78
C GLY A 3 -17.78 -8.05 10.56
N GLN A 4 -17.14 -6.88 10.44
CA GLN A 4 -17.86 -5.65 10.16
C GLN A 4 -18.19 -5.49 8.68
N GLU A 5 -19.38 -4.98 8.43
CA GLU A 5 -19.87 -4.61 7.12
C GLU A 5 -20.08 -3.10 7.05
N TYR A 6 -19.52 -2.47 6.04
CA TYR A 6 -19.71 -1.06 5.75
C TYR A 6 -20.36 -0.88 4.39
N THR A 7 -21.22 0.11 4.27
CA THR A 7 -21.67 0.60 2.96
C THR A 7 -21.02 1.94 2.72
N ILE A 8 -20.30 2.07 1.62
CA ILE A 8 -19.57 3.27 1.26
C ILE A 8 -20.01 3.80 -0.11
N ARG A 9 -19.85 5.09 -0.32
CA ARG A 9 -19.90 5.72 -1.63
C ARG A 9 -18.50 6.24 -1.97
N ILE A 10 -17.94 5.78 -3.07
CA ILE A 10 -16.67 6.29 -3.62
C ILE A 10 -16.92 7.60 -4.35
N ILE A 11 -16.03 8.56 -4.18
CA ILE A 11 -16.05 9.87 -4.82
C ILE A 11 -14.77 10.01 -5.65
N ALA A 12 -14.90 10.49 -6.88
CA ALA A 12 -13.76 10.78 -7.74
C ALA A 12 -12.94 11.96 -7.21
N PHE A 13 -11.61 11.88 -7.32
CA PHE A 13 -10.71 12.97 -6.94
C PHE A 13 -10.69 14.06 -8.04
N PRO A 14 -11.03 15.32 -7.72
CA PRO A 14 -11.01 16.39 -8.71
C PRO A 14 -9.59 16.76 -9.15
N ASP A 15 -8.60 16.54 -8.30
CA ASP A 15 -7.19 16.79 -8.54
C ASP A 15 -6.44 15.58 -9.19
N ASN A 16 -7.20 14.56 -9.61
CA ASN A 16 -6.71 13.37 -10.32
C ASN A 16 -7.53 13.11 -11.60
N ASP A 17 -7.79 14.16 -12.37
CA ASP A 17 -8.55 14.10 -13.62
C ASP A 17 -9.91 13.37 -13.48
N GLY A 18 -10.53 13.47 -12.30
CA GLY A 18 -11.79 12.80 -11.99
C GLY A 18 -11.66 11.29 -11.78
N GLN A 19 -10.45 10.75 -11.66
CA GLN A 19 -10.25 9.33 -11.34
C GLN A 19 -10.52 9.06 -9.85
N PRO A 20 -11.14 7.93 -9.51
CA PRO A 20 -11.51 7.62 -8.14
C PRO A 20 -10.38 7.10 -7.26
N PHE A 21 -9.23 6.75 -7.85
CA PHE A 21 -8.14 6.12 -7.15
C PHE A 21 -6.83 6.87 -7.33
N LYS A 22 -6.10 7.05 -6.22
CA LYS A 22 -4.71 7.49 -6.20
C LYS A 22 -3.84 6.35 -5.70
N GLU A 23 -2.71 6.13 -6.34
CA GLU A 23 -1.78 5.05 -6.03
C GLU A 23 -0.50 5.61 -5.45
N VAL A 24 -0.02 5.01 -4.34
CA VAL A 24 1.22 5.40 -3.69
C VAL A 24 2.03 4.16 -3.36
N GLN A 25 3.31 4.17 -3.71
CA GLN A 25 4.24 3.09 -3.42
C GLN A 25 4.86 3.25 -2.04
N TRP A 26 4.86 2.16 -1.26
CA TRP A 26 5.32 2.12 0.12
C TRP A 26 6.33 1.01 0.32
N TYR A 27 7.34 1.25 1.15
CA TYR A 27 8.23 0.22 1.67
C TYR A 27 7.73 -0.28 3.02
N PHE A 28 7.46 -1.59 3.12
CA PHE A 28 7.05 -2.26 4.37
C PHE A 28 8.02 -3.39 4.77
N GLY A 29 8.98 -3.72 3.91
CA GLY A 29 9.85 -4.89 4.06
C GLY A 29 11.00 -4.71 5.05
N ILE A 30 11.20 -3.53 5.63
CA ILE A 30 12.28 -3.26 6.58
C ILE A 30 11.78 -3.55 7.99
N PRO A 31 12.36 -4.54 8.71
CA PRO A 31 11.96 -4.89 10.07
C PRO A 31 12.10 -3.69 11.02
N ASN A 32 11.23 -3.65 12.03
CA ASN A 32 11.22 -2.62 13.09
C ASN A 32 11.03 -1.17 12.60
N VAL A 33 10.71 -0.98 11.34
CA VAL A 33 10.43 0.34 10.77
C VAL A 33 8.98 0.40 10.31
N ARG A 34 8.28 1.45 10.73
CA ARG A 34 6.97 1.76 10.16
C ARG A 34 7.13 2.04 8.67
N GLY A 35 6.25 1.50 7.83
CA GLY A 35 6.29 1.73 6.39
C GLY A 35 6.41 3.22 6.03
N PHE A 36 7.14 3.52 4.98
CA PHE A 36 7.32 4.86 4.45
C PHE A 36 7.19 4.88 2.93
N VAL A 37 6.86 6.05 2.40
CA VAL A 37 6.61 6.25 0.97
C VAL A 37 7.91 6.20 0.19
N ALA A 38 7.91 5.51 -0.97
CA ALA A 38 9.06 5.42 -1.86
C ALA A 38 9.33 6.77 -2.56
N PRO A 39 10.51 7.40 -2.36
CA PRO A 39 10.81 8.69 -3.00
C PRO A 39 10.94 8.61 -4.51
N SER A 40 11.31 7.44 -5.04
CA SER A 40 11.52 7.19 -6.47
C SER A 40 10.29 7.49 -7.32
N GLN A 41 9.07 7.26 -6.81
CA GLN A 41 7.85 7.57 -7.54
C GLN A 41 7.66 9.08 -7.81
N PHE A 42 8.37 9.94 -7.06
CA PHE A 42 8.37 11.40 -7.25
C PHE A 42 9.64 11.90 -7.95
N GLY A 43 10.39 11.00 -8.60
CA GLY A 43 11.63 11.34 -9.30
C GLY A 43 12.79 11.73 -8.38
N LYS A 44 12.71 11.41 -7.08
CA LYS A 44 13.79 11.64 -6.12
C LYS A 44 14.72 10.43 -6.04
N ARG A 45 15.97 10.66 -5.64
CA ARG A 45 16.90 9.57 -5.32
C ARG A 45 16.33 8.73 -4.18
N ASP A 46 16.54 7.42 -4.28
CA ASP A 46 15.94 6.45 -3.38
C ASP A 46 16.96 5.39 -2.98
N PRO A 47 17.51 5.44 -1.74
CA PRO A 47 18.54 4.50 -1.30
C PRO A 47 18.06 3.04 -1.32
N VAL A 48 16.74 2.79 -1.11
CA VAL A 48 16.20 1.41 -1.16
C VAL A 48 16.28 0.87 -2.58
N GLN A 49 15.92 1.67 -3.60
CA GLN A 49 16.04 1.25 -5.00
C GLN A 49 17.50 1.04 -5.41
N GLU A 50 18.41 1.90 -4.94
CA GLU A 50 19.85 1.76 -5.20
C GLU A 50 20.37 0.45 -4.56
N LEU A 51 19.95 0.11 -3.35
CA LEU A 51 20.29 -1.16 -2.69
C LEU A 51 19.69 -2.38 -3.42
N ILE A 52 18.42 -2.31 -3.82
CA ILE A 52 17.77 -3.36 -4.62
C ILE A 52 18.56 -3.64 -5.91
N ALA A 53 18.98 -2.59 -6.61
CA ALA A 53 19.76 -2.73 -7.83
C ALA A 53 21.08 -3.46 -7.56
N LYS A 54 21.83 -3.08 -6.53
CA LYS A 54 23.10 -3.72 -6.14
C LYS A 54 22.90 -5.20 -5.77
N LEU A 55 21.89 -5.50 -4.94
CA LEU A 55 21.58 -6.89 -4.55
C LEU A 55 21.22 -7.77 -5.77
N ARG A 56 20.59 -7.18 -6.78
CA ARG A 56 20.28 -7.91 -8.02
C ARG A 56 21.51 -8.14 -8.89
N ASP A 57 22.42 -7.18 -8.93
CA ASP A 57 23.67 -7.27 -9.70
C ASP A 57 24.64 -8.33 -9.10
N GLU A 58 24.59 -8.58 -7.81
CA GLU A 58 25.34 -9.66 -7.17
C GLU A 58 24.96 -11.07 -7.68
N GLY A 59 23.73 -11.26 -8.13
CA GLY A 59 23.25 -12.47 -8.80
C GLY A 59 23.20 -13.72 -7.93
N THR A 60 23.32 -13.60 -6.60
CA THR A 60 23.17 -14.73 -5.67
C THR A 60 21.70 -14.96 -5.33
N LYS A 61 21.35 -16.16 -4.90
CA LYS A 61 19.98 -16.47 -4.48
C LYS A 61 19.60 -15.67 -3.23
N GLU A 62 20.54 -15.53 -2.31
CA GLU A 62 20.36 -14.82 -1.05
C GLU A 62 20.11 -13.33 -1.28
N SER A 63 20.90 -12.68 -2.13
CA SER A 63 20.70 -11.26 -2.49
C SER A 63 19.39 -11.04 -3.25
N TYR A 64 19.00 -11.98 -4.11
CA TYR A 64 17.71 -11.91 -4.80
C TYR A 64 16.51 -11.97 -3.82
N GLU A 65 16.52 -12.92 -2.86
CA GLU A 65 15.46 -13.05 -1.85
C GLU A 65 15.42 -11.83 -0.93
N MET A 66 16.55 -11.20 -0.66
CA MET A 66 16.62 -9.96 0.10
C MET A 66 16.07 -8.79 -0.69
N ALA A 67 16.47 -8.63 -1.94
CA ALA A 67 15.93 -7.61 -2.82
C ALA A 67 14.41 -7.72 -2.94
N LYS A 68 13.86 -8.95 -3.05
CA LYS A 68 12.42 -9.20 -3.12
C LYS A 68 11.66 -8.64 -1.90
N LYS A 69 12.23 -8.73 -0.71
CA LYS A 69 11.62 -8.18 0.52
C LYS A 69 11.58 -6.66 0.56
N LEU A 70 12.48 -6.01 -0.18
CA LEU A 70 12.60 -4.55 -0.23
C LEU A 70 11.73 -3.91 -1.31
N TYR A 71 11.09 -4.69 -2.20
CA TYR A 71 10.25 -4.10 -3.24
C TYR A 71 9.11 -3.28 -2.62
N PRO A 72 8.80 -2.12 -3.21
CA PRO A 72 7.69 -1.32 -2.75
C PRO A 72 6.36 -2.03 -3.05
N SER A 73 5.44 -1.92 -2.11
CA SER A 73 4.06 -2.36 -2.27
C SER A 73 3.18 -1.19 -2.63
N MET A 74 2.27 -1.38 -3.59
CA MET A 74 1.32 -0.34 -3.96
C MET A 74 0.15 -0.31 -2.98
N ARG A 75 -0.16 0.89 -2.48
CA ARG A 75 -1.39 1.17 -1.74
C ARG A 75 -2.26 2.09 -2.58
N THR A 76 -3.52 1.77 -2.64
CA THR A 76 -4.51 2.55 -3.37
C THR A 76 -5.41 3.29 -2.39
N TYR A 77 -5.69 4.55 -2.69
CA TYR A 77 -6.49 5.44 -1.87
C TYR A 77 -7.75 5.85 -2.62
N ALA A 78 -8.89 5.83 -1.94
CA ALA A 78 -10.16 6.32 -2.45
C ALA A 78 -10.80 7.29 -1.47
N ALA A 79 -11.39 8.37 -1.95
CA ALA A 79 -12.25 9.22 -1.15
C ALA A 79 -13.62 8.55 -1.01
N VAL A 80 -14.11 8.41 0.22
CA VAL A 80 -15.37 7.71 0.50
C VAL A 80 -16.24 8.44 1.52
N VAL A 81 -17.55 8.33 1.36
CA VAL A 81 -18.53 8.62 2.40
C VAL A 81 -19.06 7.28 2.94
N VAL A 82 -19.01 7.10 4.24
CA VAL A 82 -19.53 5.90 4.90
C VAL A 82 -21.00 6.12 5.23
N ARG A 83 -21.88 5.24 4.72
CA ARG A 83 -23.32 5.31 5.01
C ARG A 83 -23.61 4.99 6.47
N GLY A 84 -24.42 5.84 7.09
CA GLY A 84 -24.67 5.79 8.53
C GLY A 84 -23.65 6.57 9.38
N GLN A 85 -22.62 7.14 8.76
CA GLN A 85 -21.61 8.01 9.37
C GLN A 85 -21.44 9.32 8.58
N GLU A 86 -22.49 9.77 7.94
CA GLU A 86 -22.46 10.94 7.04
C GLU A 86 -22.00 12.23 7.74
N SER A 87 -22.21 12.32 9.06
CA SER A 87 -21.75 13.45 9.88
C SER A 87 -20.23 13.57 9.98
N GLU A 88 -19.49 12.48 9.72
CA GLU A 88 -18.04 12.46 9.75
C GLU A 88 -17.41 12.95 8.43
N GLY A 89 -18.24 13.22 7.42
CA GLY A 89 -17.81 13.75 6.12
C GLY A 89 -17.08 12.74 5.25
N VAL A 90 -16.23 13.27 4.36
CA VAL A 90 -15.43 12.45 3.44
C VAL A 90 -14.19 11.93 4.15
N LYS A 91 -13.95 10.63 4.00
CA LYS A 91 -12.78 9.94 4.54
C LYS A 91 -11.91 9.40 3.41
N ILE A 92 -10.66 9.15 3.71
CA ILE A 92 -9.78 8.40 2.81
C ILE A 92 -9.75 6.93 3.27
N TRP A 93 -10.07 6.04 2.35
CA TRP A 93 -9.94 4.60 2.51
C TRP A 93 -8.71 4.13 1.74
N ASP A 94 -7.81 3.42 2.44
CA ASP A 94 -6.63 2.79 1.84
C ASP A 94 -6.81 1.27 1.74
N PHE A 95 -6.35 0.69 0.65
CA PHE A 95 -6.46 -0.74 0.40
C PHE A 95 -5.36 -1.24 -0.54
N GLY A 96 -5.14 -2.57 -0.54
CA GLY A 96 -4.15 -3.23 -1.38
C GLY A 96 -4.69 -3.64 -2.76
N LYS A 97 -3.82 -4.30 -3.53
CA LYS A 97 -4.03 -4.72 -4.92
C LYS A 97 -5.29 -5.57 -5.12
N THR A 98 -5.58 -6.51 -4.20
CA THR A 98 -6.75 -7.40 -4.32
C THR A 98 -8.07 -6.65 -4.35
N VAL A 99 -8.24 -5.67 -3.45
CA VAL A 99 -9.45 -4.82 -3.42
C VAL A 99 -9.49 -3.91 -4.64
N TYR A 100 -8.35 -3.34 -5.04
CA TYR A 100 -8.22 -2.52 -6.23
C TYR A 100 -8.68 -3.26 -7.49
N GLN A 101 -8.20 -4.48 -7.70
CA GLN A 101 -8.59 -5.31 -8.84
C GLN A 101 -10.09 -5.60 -8.87
N LYS A 102 -10.69 -5.90 -7.71
CA LYS A 102 -12.14 -6.12 -7.60
C LYS A 102 -12.92 -4.85 -7.97
N LEU A 103 -12.50 -3.68 -7.47
CA LEU A 103 -13.14 -2.40 -7.80
C LEU A 103 -12.99 -2.05 -9.28
N LEU A 104 -11.83 -2.27 -9.89
CA LEU A 104 -11.63 -2.09 -11.32
C LEU A 104 -12.55 -3.00 -12.14
N THR A 105 -12.70 -4.27 -11.75
CA THR A 105 -13.62 -5.20 -12.43
C THR A 105 -15.06 -4.65 -12.38
N LEU A 106 -15.49 -4.10 -11.25
CA LEU A 106 -16.81 -3.49 -11.12
C LEU A 106 -16.97 -2.25 -12.01
N MET A 107 -15.94 -1.43 -12.13
CA MET A 107 -15.98 -0.21 -12.95
C MET A 107 -15.94 -0.49 -14.45
N LEU A 108 -15.38 -1.63 -14.84
CA LEU A 108 -15.34 -2.09 -16.24
C LEU A 108 -16.62 -2.81 -16.67
N ASP A 109 -17.49 -3.15 -15.74
CA ASP A 109 -18.75 -3.83 -16.01
C ASP A 109 -19.83 -2.81 -16.38
N GLU A 110 -20.31 -2.88 -17.62
CA GLU A 110 -21.31 -1.95 -18.19
C GLU A 110 -22.63 -1.96 -17.41
N ASP A 111 -22.99 -3.03 -16.72
CA ASP A 111 -24.22 -3.15 -15.93
C ASP A 111 -24.20 -2.24 -14.69
N TYR A 112 -23.02 -1.88 -14.20
CA TYR A 112 -22.90 -0.99 -13.04
C TYR A 112 -22.73 0.48 -13.40
N GLY A 113 -22.24 0.79 -14.59
CA GLY A 113 -21.97 2.16 -15.04
C GLY A 113 -20.92 2.86 -14.16
N ASP A 114 -20.94 4.18 -14.15
CA ASP A 114 -20.05 4.97 -13.29
C ASP A 114 -20.51 4.91 -11.83
N ILE A 115 -19.84 4.08 -11.03
CA ILE A 115 -20.14 3.90 -9.60
C ILE A 115 -19.85 5.16 -8.78
N THR A 116 -19.07 6.11 -9.30
CA THR A 116 -18.67 7.33 -8.60
C THR A 116 -19.57 8.53 -8.87
N ASP A 117 -20.45 8.45 -9.89
CA ASP A 117 -21.33 9.54 -10.29
C ASP A 117 -22.16 10.06 -9.10
N PRO A 118 -22.15 11.37 -8.80
CA PRO A 118 -22.83 11.92 -7.63
C PRO A 118 -24.36 11.77 -7.66
N VAL A 119 -24.95 11.57 -8.83
CA VAL A 119 -26.42 11.52 -9.03
C VAL A 119 -26.91 10.10 -9.23
N SER A 120 -26.20 9.32 -10.05
CA SER A 120 -26.60 7.99 -10.50
C SER A 120 -25.58 6.90 -10.18
N GLY A 121 -24.59 7.18 -9.34
CA GLY A 121 -23.59 6.21 -8.94
C GLY A 121 -24.14 5.11 -8.02
N ARG A 122 -23.28 4.27 -7.49
CA ARG A 122 -23.67 3.14 -6.65
C ARG A 122 -22.89 3.10 -5.34
N ASP A 123 -23.57 2.70 -4.29
CA ASP A 123 -22.92 2.37 -3.04
C ASP A 123 -22.26 1.00 -3.13
N ILE A 124 -21.13 0.86 -2.47
CA ILE A 124 -20.35 -0.38 -2.39
C ILE A 124 -20.46 -0.92 -0.96
N LYS A 125 -20.80 -2.19 -0.86
CA LYS A 125 -20.73 -2.94 0.39
C LYS A 125 -19.30 -3.47 0.54
N VAL A 126 -18.67 -3.15 1.64
CA VAL A 126 -17.35 -3.64 2.04
C VAL A 126 -17.52 -4.58 3.22
N THR A 127 -17.05 -5.81 3.07
CA THR A 127 -17.10 -6.83 4.13
C THR A 127 -15.69 -7.26 4.46
N ASN A 128 -15.37 -7.28 5.74
CA ASN A 128 -14.08 -7.74 6.23
C ASN A 128 -14.27 -9.05 6.98
N SER A 129 -13.75 -10.15 6.45
CA SER A 129 -13.92 -11.49 7.02
C SER A 129 -12.60 -12.22 7.10
N LYS A 130 -12.37 -12.95 8.20
CA LYS A 130 -11.19 -13.77 8.39
C LYS A 130 -11.56 -15.24 8.39
N ALA A 131 -11.09 -15.95 7.39
CA ALA A 131 -11.30 -17.39 7.33
C ALA A 131 -10.46 -18.11 8.42
N PRO A 132 -10.94 -19.23 8.98
CA PRO A 132 -10.18 -20.02 9.93
C PRO A 132 -8.81 -20.42 9.36
N GLY A 133 -7.74 -20.18 10.11
CA GLY A 133 -6.36 -20.50 9.71
C GLY A 133 -5.65 -19.44 8.88
N LYS A 134 -6.33 -18.41 8.38
CA LYS A 134 -5.66 -17.27 7.74
C LYS A 134 -5.07 -16.31 8.78
N LYS A 135 -3.87 -15.79 8.48
CA LYS A 135 -3.21 -14.79 9.33
C LYS A 135 -3.93 -13.44 9.28
N TYR A 136 -4.44 -13.07 8.10
CA TYR A 136 -5.06 -11.79 7.82
C TYR A 136 -6.53 -11.96 7.39
N ALA A 137 -7.31 -10.92 7.55
CA ALA A 137 -8.69 -10.87 7.08
C ALA A 137 -8.74 -10.52 5.58
N ASP A 138 -9.66 -11.15 4.87
CA ASP A 138 -9.96 -10.81 3.47
C ASP A 138 -10.98 -9.67 3.44
N THR A 139 -10.74 -8.70 2.59
CA THR A 139 -11.70 -7.63 2.29
C THR A 139 -12.42 -7.95 0.98
N ASP A 140 -13.74 -7.99 1.04
CA ASP A 140 -14.58 -8.16 -0.13
C ASP A 140 -15.41 -6.92 -0.42
N VAL A 141 -15.67 -6.66 -1.71
CA VAL A 141 -16.41 -5.50 -2.18
C VAL A 141 -17.50 -5.95 -3.13
N THR A 142 -18.73 -5.50 -2.87
CA THR A 142 -19.90 -5.86 -3.68
C THR A 142 -20.73 -4.61 -3.98
N PRO A 143 -21.06 -4.31 -5.24
CA PRO A 143 -21.89 -3.16 -5.58
C PRO A 143 -23.34 -3.38 -5.12
N ARG A 144 -23.98 -2.33 -4.66
CA ARG A 144 -25.42 -2.37 -4.41
C ARG A 144 -26.18 -2.37 -5.73
N GLY A 145 -27.23 -3.17 -5.82
CA GLY A 145 -28.00 -3.31 -7.07
C GLY A 145 -28.75 -2.05 -7.53
N LYS A 146 -28.98 -1.10 -6.61
CA LYS A 146 -29.69 0.16 -6.92
C LYS A 146 -28.69 1.31 -7.02
N VAL A 147 -28.94 2.17 -8.01
CA VAL A 147 -28.32 3.50 -8.08
C VAL A 147 -28.78 4.36 -6.91
N SER A 148 -27.93 5.23 -6.42
CA SER A 148 -28.23 6.14 -5.33
C SER A 148 -27.49 7.46 -5.53
N LYS A 149 -28.04 8.54 -4.98
CA LYS A 149 -27.37 9.85 -4.96
C LYS A 149 -26.26 9.84 -3.90
N LEU A 150 -25.23 10.67 -4.10
CA LEU A 150 -24.19 10.90 -3.10
C LEU A 150 -24.81 11.38 -1.79
N SER A 151 -25.69 12.39 -1.83
CA SER A 151 -26.58 12.81 -0.75
C SER A 151 -27.97 13.17 -1.28
N ASN A 152 -28.99 13.03 -0.43
CA ASN A 152 -30.33 13.57 -0.71
C ASN A 152 -30.38 15.10 -0.55
N ASP A 153 -29.45 15.69 0.20
CA ASP A 153 -29.26 17.13 0.32
C ASP A 153 -28.20 17.59 -0.69
N PRO A 154 -28.57 18.39 -1.70
CA PRO A 154 -27.62 18.90 -2.70
C PRO A 154 -26.49 19.75 -2.09
N LYS A 155 -26.77 20.47 -0.99
CA LYS A 155 -25.77 21.27 -0.31
C LYS A 155 -24.72 20.38 0.34
N GLN A 156 -25.15 19.35 1.05
CA GLN A 156 -24.23 18.37 1.66
C GLN A 156 -23.39 17.66 0.59
N ALA A 157 -23.98 17.28 -0.54
CA ALA A 157 -23.22 16.68 -1.65
C ALA A 157 -22.14 17.63 -2.18
N ALA A 158 -22.48 18.91 -2.36
CA ALA A 158 -21.51 19.93 -2.80
C ALA A 158 -20.39 20.16 -1.77
N ASP A 159 -20.74 20.22 -0.48
CA ASP A 159 -19.79 20.38 0.61
C ASP A 159 -18.81 19.20 0.66
N TRP A 160 -19.28 17.96 0.48
CA TRP A 160 -18.41 16.79 0.41
C TRP A 160 -17.46 16.80 -0.79
N LEU A 161 -17.97 17.16 -1.97
CA LEU A 161 -17.14 17.28 -3.17
C LEU A 161 -16.06 18.37 -3.04
N ALA A 162 -16.35 19.43 -2.28
CA ALA A 162 -15.40 20.51 -2.03
C ALA A 162 -14.40 20.21 -0.89
N SER A 163 -14.70 19.24 -0.02
CA SER A 163 -13.92 18.93 1.20
C SER A 163 -13.20 17.59 1.15
N ILE A 164 -12.89 17.07 -0.05
CA ILE A 164 -12.16 15.82 -0.20
C ILE A 164 -10.74 15.99 0.36
N PRO A 165 -10.33 15.18 1.36
CA PRO A 165 -8.97 15.25 1.91
C PRO A 165 -7.92 14.90 0.85
N LYS A 166 -6.77 15.57 0.89
CA LYS A 166 -5.65 15.24 0.01
C LYS A 166 -4.92 14.02 0.52
N VAL A 167 -4.64 13.07 -0.37
CA VAL A 167 -3.88 11.86 -0.03
C VAL A 167 -2.44 12.22 0.36
N GLU A 168 -1.89 13.28 -0.22
CA GLU A 168 -0.55 13.77 0.04
C GLU A 168 -0.36 14.26 1.49
N ASP A 169 -1.44 14.66 2.17
CA ASP A 169 -1.41 15.08 3.58
C ASP A 169 -1.32 13.89 4.57
N LEU A 170 -1.50 12.65 4.08
CA LEU A 170 -1.47 11.44 4.91
C LEU A 170 -0.06 10.91 5.18
N TYR A 171 0.95 11.42 4.48
CA TYR A 171 2.32 10.95 4.60
C TYR A 171 3.33 12.09 4.43
N SER A 172 4.52 11.88 4.98
CA SER A 172 5.68 12.72 4.73
C SER A 172 6.75 11.93 3.99
N LEU A 173 7.44 12.59 3.06
CA LEU A 173 8.58 11.99 2.37
C LEU A 173 9.80 12.08 3.29
N LYS A 174 10.43 10.94 3.53
CA LYS A 174 11.74 10.90 4.20
C LYS A 174 12.83 11.39 3.24
N SER A 175 13.86 12.03 3.81
CA SER A 175 15.05 12.43 3.07
C SER A 175 15.89 11.20 2.70
N TYR A 176 16.82 11.39 1.75
CA TYR A 176 17.79 10.35 1.37
C TYR A 176 18.60 9.86 2.58
N ASP A 177 19.09 10.81 3.40
CA ASP A 177 19.93 10.50 4.58
C ASP A 177 19.14 9.75 5.67
N GLU A 178 17.88 10.12 5.90
CA GLU A 178 17.01 9.38 6.85
C GLU A 178 16.78 7.94 6.40
N ILE A 179 16.54 7.71 5.10
CA ILE A 179 16.33 6.37 4.57
C ILE A 179 17.64 5.57 4.61
N SER A 180 18.77 6.21 4.28
CA SER A 180 20.09 5.58 4.38
C SER A 180 20.40 5.13 5.81
N GLY A 181 20.15 5.98 6.81
CA GLY A 181 20.31 5.61 8.21
C GLY A 181 19.41 4.44 8.66
N ILE A 182 18.18 4.36 8.15
CA ILE A 182 17.27 3.23 8.37
C ILE A 182 17.86 1.94 7.79
N LEU A 183 18.42 1.99 6.57
CA LEU A 183 19.03 0.83 5.93
C LEU A 183 20.30 0.39 6.68
N GLU A 184 21.14 1.34 7.10
CA GLU A 184 22.33 1.05 7.94
C GLU A 184 21.97 0.33 9.23
N ALA A 185 21.01 0.87 9.98
CA ALA A 185 20.57 0.26 11.23
C ALA A 185 20.01 -1.16 11.01
N TRP A 186 19.29 -1.35 9.92
CA TRP A 186 18.76 -2.67 9.56
C TRP A 186 19.87 -3.66 9.19
N ILE A 187 20.87 -3.26 8.41
CA ILE A 187 21.99 -4.09 7.98
C ILE A 187 22.90 -4.46 9.16
N ASN A 188 23.22 -3.49 10.00
CA ASN A 188 24.09 -3.68 11.18
C ASN A 188 23.39 -4.44 12.32
N GLY A 189 22.09 -4.75 12.18
CA GLY A 189 21.33 -5.45 13.21
C GLY A 189 21.03 -4.62 14.45
N ASP A 190 21.20 -3.31 14.39
CA ASP A 190 20.86 -2.38 15.46
C ASP A 190 19.34 -2.33 15.63
N GLN A 191 18.83 -3.08 16.60
CA GLN A 191 17.39 -3.22 16.87
C GLN A 191 16.82 -2.10 17.73
N GLU A 192 17.41 -0.91 17.74
CA GLU A 192 16.75 0.24 18.34
C GLU A 192 15.58 0.67 17.46
N THR A 193 14.38 0.62 18.01
CA THR A 193 13.19 1.19 17.41
C THR A 193 13.43 2.67 17.13
N ILE A 194 13.64 3.02 15.86
CA ILE A 194 13.69 4.43 15.45
C ILE A 194 12.24 4.93 15.42
N ASP A 195 11.67 5.16 16.59
CA ASP A 195 10.48 5.97 16.76
C ASP A 195 10.87 7.43 16.51
N GLY A 196 10.84 7.84 15.24
CA GLY A 196 10.90 9.24 14.90
C GLY A 196 9.70 9.96 15.53
N GLU A 197 9.94 10.89 16.42
CA GLU A 197 8.94 11.83 16.94
C GLU A 197 8.17 12.47 15.78
N GLY A 198 7.02 11.88 15.44
CA GLY A 198 6.00 12.53 14.63
C GLY A 198 5.24 13.50 15.53
N THR A 199 5.42 14.79 15.31
CA THR A 199 4.61 15.87 15.88
C THR A 199 3.14 15.46 15.94
N GLU A 200 2.62 15.43 17.17
CA GLU A 200 1.19 15.33 17.46
C GLU A 200 0.46 16.51 16.83
N HIS A 201 -0.19 16.26 15.69
CA HIS A 201 -1.33 17.07 15.28
C HIS A 201 -2.56 16.19 15.41
N GLY A 202 -3.36 16.54 16.43
CA GLY A 202 -4.60 15.86 16.74
C GLY A 202 -5.60 15.96 15.59
N THR A 203 -5.71 14.87 14.89
CA THR A 203 -6.92 14.47 14.18
C THR A 203 -7.18 13.05 14.61
N THR A 204 -8.40 12.77 15.06
CA THR A 204 -8.86 11.44 15.44
C THR A 204 -8.74 10.50 14.25
N ALA A 205 -7.51 10.04 14.01
CA ALA A 205 -7.24 8.93 13.11
C ALA A 205 -7.79 7.68 13.79
N VAL A 206 -8.83 7.12 13.23
CA VAL A 206 -9.22 5.74 13.51
C VAL A 206 -7.97 4.90 13.29
N LYS A 207 -7.50 4.27 14.36
CA LYS A 207 -6.32 3.42 14.41
C LYS A 207 -6.38 2.41 13.26
N ALA A 208 -5.71 2.72 12.15
CA ALA A 208 -5.52 1.76 11.08
C ALA A 208 -4.61 0.67 11.62
N THR A 209 -5.19 -0.44 11.99
CA THR A 209 -4.47 -1.69 12.21
C THR A 209 -3.75 -2.01 10.91
N ALA A 210 -2.43 -2.05 10.96
CA ALA A 210 -1.59 -2.51 9.88
C ALA A 210 -2.10 -3.89 9.43
N SER A 211 -2.73 -3.94 8.29
CA SER A 211 -3.32 -5.14 7.75
C SER A 211 -2.88 -5.30 6.31
N SER A 212 -2.48 -6.52 6.07
CA SER A 212 -2.21 -7.16 4.79
C SER A 212 -0.92 -6.78 4.08
N HIS A 213 0.11 -7.51 4.43
CA HIS A 213 1.11 -7.92 3.48
C HIS A 213 0.39 -8.93 2.56
N ASP A 214 -0.06 -8.49 1.39
CA ASP A 214 -0.48 -9.39 0.32
C ASP A 214 0.80 -10.08 -0.17
N ASP A 215 0.96 -11.36 0.17
CA ASP A 215 1.90 -12.26 -0.51
C ASP A 215 1.38 -12.49 -1.93
N ASP A 216 1.57 -11.53 -2.82
CA ASP A 216 1.43 -11.73 -4.25
C ASP A 216 2.68 -12.47 -4.74
N GLU A 217 2.53 -13.78 -4.95
CA GLU A 217 3.44 -14.54 -5.79
C GLU A 217 3.29 -14.05 -7.25
N ASP A 218 4.00 -12.98 -7.62
CA ASP A 218 4.19 -12.66 -9.03
C ASP A 218 5.22 -13.62 -9.62
N GLU A 219 4.72 -14.63 -10.34
CA GLU A 219 5.52 -15.46 -11.23
C GLU A 219 6.19 -14.59 -12.30
N ALA A 220 7.50 -14.45 -12.21
CA ALA A 220 8.31 -13.92 -13.29
C ALA A 220 8.35 -14.90 -14.47
N PRO A 221 8.34 -14.43 -15.73
CA PRO A 221 8.32 -15.30 -16.90
C PRO A 221 9.58 -16.18 -16.95
N PRO A 222 9.46 -17.47 -17.38
CA PRO A 222 10.53 -18.44 -17.30
C PRO A 222 11.67 -18.12 -18.28
N ARG A 223 12.87 -17.86 -17.77
CA ARG A 223 14.10 -17.99 -18.54
C ARG A 223 14.54 -19.43 -18.50
N LYS A 224 14.76 -20.00 -19.69
CA LYS A 224 15.16 -21.39 -19.93
C LYS A 224 16.37 -21.78 -19.10
N ALA A 225 16.20 -22.83 -18.31
CA ALA A 225 17.24 -23.45 -17.53
C ALA A 225 18.18 -24.27 -18.41
N SER A 226 19.46 -24.19 -18.12
CA SER A 226 20.43 -25.23 -18.42
C SER A 226 20.77 -25.92 -17.11
N ALA A 227 20.57 -27.22 -17.05
CA ALA A 227 20.75 -28.04 -15.86
C ALA A 227 22.22 -28.32 -15.58
N THR A 228 22.61 -28.35 -14.32
CA THR A 228 23.46 -29.42 -13.78
C THR A 228 23.35 -29.47 -12.25
N SER A 229 23.14 -30.66 -11.74
CA SER A 229 22.97 -31.09 -10.36
C SER A 229 24.25 -30.97 -9.52
N THR A 230 24.13 -30.69 -8.22
CA THR A 230 24.62 -31.60 -7.17
C THR A 230 24.27 -31.10 -5.75
N SER A 231 23.84 -32.04 -4.93
CA SER A 231 23.49 -32.08 -3.53
C SER A 231 24.47 -31.44 -2.54
N GLY A 232 23.93 -30.82 -1.46
CA GLY A 232 24.72 -30.51 -0.26
C GLY A 232 23.94 -29.69 0.78
N ASN A 233 23.28 -30.38 1.68
CA ASN A 233 22.56 -29.81 2.82
C ASN A 233 23.55 -29.27 3.88
N LYS A 234 23.52 -27.96 4.15
CA LYS A 234 24.04 -27.37 5.40
C LYS A 234 23.29 -26.08 5.70
N LYS A 235 22.54 -26.10 6.81
CA LYS A 235 22.05 -24.87 7.45
C LYS A 235 23.25 -23.98 7.76
N LYS A 236 23.41 -22.86 7.09
CA LYS A 236 24.26 -21.75 7.46
C LYS A 236 23.38 -20.56 7.81
N SER A 237 23.68 -19.95 8.96
CA SER A 237 23.29 -18.59 9.29
C SER A 237 23.54 -17.68 8.10
N ALA A 238 22.60 -16.79 7.79
CA ALA A 238 22.74 -15.83 6.71
C ALA A 238 24.04 -15.03 6.92
N ASP A 239 24.92 -15.13 5.94
CA ASP A 239 26.18 -14.39 5.91
C ASP A 239 25.84 -12.99 5.38
N PHE A 240 25.84 -12.02 6.29
CA PHE A 240 25.54 -10.62 5.98
C PHE A 240 26.73 -9.86 5.36
N GLY A 241 27.86 -10.52 5.14
CA GLY A 241 29.07 -9.88 4.62
C GLY A 241 28.88 -9.15 3.28
N ASN A 242 28.08 -9.71 2.39
CA ASN A 242 27.79 -9.08 1.08
C ASN A 242 26.93 -7.81 1.17
N LEU A 243 26.16 -7.69 2.26
CA LEU A 243 25.28 -6.55 2.45
C LEU A 243 26.06 -5.30 2.90
N ASP A 244 27.03 -5.50 3.79
CA ASP A 244 27.92 -4.44 4.26
C ASP A 244 28.74 -3.85 3.10
N ASP A 245 29.24 -4.70 2.20
CA ASP A 245 30.00 -4.27 1.01
C ASP A 245 29.10 -3.48 0.02
N ALA A 246 27.87 -3.95 -0.22
CA ALA A 246 26.91 -3.27 -1.10
C ALA A 246 26.51 -1.91 -0.53
N PHE A 247 26.42 -1.78 0.79
CA PHE A 247 26.07 -0.52 1.43
C PHE A 247 27.26 0.45 1.52
N ALA A 248 28.46 -0.02 1.81
CA ALA A 248 29.66 0.80 1.85
C ALA A 248 29.92 1.50 0.51
N ASP A 249 29.65 0.82 -0.61
CA ASP A 249 29.76 1.39 -1.95
C ASP A 249 28.64 2.40 -2.27
N LEU A 250 27.51 2.33 -1.59
CA LEU A 250 26.42 3.29 -1.75
C LEU A 250 26.75 4.64 -1.10
N MET A 251 27.53 4.63 -0.03
CA MET A 251 27.87 5.80 0.79
C MET A 251 29.20 6.47 0.36
N SER A 252 29.94 5.87 -0.57
CA SER A 252 31.18 6.42 -1.15
C SER A 252 30.91 7.22 -2.41
#